data_c5a024cd7e3148deb5a65fbb1705e881
#
_entry.id   c5a024cd7e3148deb5a65fbb1705e881
#
_cell.length_a   1.000
_cell.length_b   1.000
_cell.length_c   1.000
_cell.angle_alpha   90.00
_cell.angle_beta   90.00
_cell.angle_gamma   90.00
#
_symmetry.space_group_name_H-M   'P 1'
#
loop_
_entity.id
_entity.type
_entity.pdbx_description
1 polymer ?
#
loop_
_entity_poly.entity_id
_entity_poly.type
_entity_poly.pdbx_seq_one_letter_code
_entity_poly.pdbx_strand_id
1 'polypeptide(L)'
;MRAALIVLWMLLCSVSSAVAQVSIGINLSLYPELVPVPGYPVYYAPRMEANYFFYDGLYWVYQGDTWYSSSWYNGPWWIARPEVVPVFVLRIPVGYYRRPPVYFRGWRSDAPPRWGEHWGRDWERRRTGWDKWNRSSVPKPAPLPVYQRQYSGDRYPRLEQQHPLHSQQYRYQPRDTVVRQHYREQAARSARTPAQRGDQGALQQGSDRQPHQEPPRGQGQGQEKGRGRDEERGRERNR
;
A
#
# COMPACT_ATOMS: atom_id res chain seq x y z
N MET A 1 45.26 -10.84 1.81
CA MET A 1 44.27 -11.49 0.94
C MET A 1 43.05 -12.03 1.69
N ARG A 2 43.18 -12.67 2.86
CA ARG A 2 42.00 -13.18 3.64
C ARG A 2 41.05 -12.12 4.17
N ALA A 3 41.57 -10.95 4.58
CA ALA A 3 40.73 -9.85 5.07
C ALA A 3 39.88 -9.17 3.98
N ALA A 4 40.42 -9.07 2.76
CA ALA A 4 39.70 -8.48 1.61
C ALA A 4 38.52 -9.35 1.16
N LEU A 5 38.62 -10.67 1.28
CA LEU A 5 37.56 -11.61 0.97
C LEU A 5 36.39 -11.54 1.97
N ILE A 6 36.68 -11.29 3.24
CA ILE A 6 35.65 -11.15 4.29
C ILE A 6 34.87 -9.85 4.10
N VAL A 7 35.54 -8.74 3.74
CA VAL A 7 34.87 -7.45 3.47
C VAL A 7 34.00 -7.54 2.22
N LEU A 8 34.44 -8.23 1.17
CA LEU A 8 33.66 -8.46 -0.04
C LEU A 8 32.43 -9.33 0.24
N TRP A 9 32.54 -10.31 1.13
CA TRP A 9 31.42 -11.19 1.50
C TRP A 9 30.38 -10.47 2.36
N MET A 10 30.79 -9.53 3.23
CA MET A 10 29.85 -8.68 3.99
C MET A 10 29.10 -7.67 3.11
N LEU A 11 29.70 -7.19 2.02
CA LEU A 11 29.05 -6.28 1.07
C LEU A 11 27.99 -6.98 0.18
N LEU A 12 28.10 -8.28 -0.03
CA LEU A 12 27.14 -9.06 -0.83
C LEU A 12 25.85 -9.45 -0.05
N CYS A 13 25.82 -9.34 1.28
CA CYS A 13 24.67 -9.74 2.10
C CYS A 13 23.62 -8.64 2.31
N SER A 14 23.79 -7.46 1.75
CA SER A 14 22.87 -6.32 1.96
C SER A 14 21.85 -6.15 0.82
N VAL A 15 21.39 -7.22 0.18
CA VAL A 15 20.24 -7.13 -0.74
C VAL A 15 18.96 -7.07 0.11
N SER A 16 18.74 -5.91 0.73
CA SER A 16 17.42 -5.60 1.32
C SER A 16 16.44 -5.52 0.16
N SER A 17 15.63 -6.56 -0.02
CA SER A 17 14.48 -6.53 -0.91
C SER A 17 13.53 -5.44 -0.40
N ALA A 18 13.70 -4.22 -0.88
CA ALA A 18 12.75 -3.14 -0.69
C ALA A 18 11.46 -3.53 -1.41
N VAL A 19 10.53 -4.16 -0.69
CA VAL A 19 9.19 -4.41 -1.23
C VAL A 19 8.44 -3.10 -1.14
N ALA A 20 8.39 -2.39 -2.27
CA ALA A 20 7.75 -1.10 -2.38
C ALA A 20 6.25 -1.20 -2.08
N GLN A 21 5.77 -0.29 -1.24
CA GLN A 21 4.35 0.04 -1.15
C GLN A 21 3.94 0.62 -2.50
N VAL A 22 2.91 0.04 -3.12
CA VAL A 22 2.44 0.47 -4.44
C VAL A 22 1.17 1.31 -4.27
N SER A 23 1.16 2.49 -4.88
CA SER A 23 -0.07 3.25 -5.09
C SER A 23 -0.71 2.75 -6.37
N ILE A 24 -1.87 2.08 -6.25
CA ILE A 24 -2.57 1.46 -7.38
C ILE A 24 -3.70 2.33 -7.93
N GLY A 25 -3.68 3.64 -7.62
CA GLY A 25 -4.73 4.57 -8.10
C GLY A 25 -6.11 4.33 -7.51
N ILE A 26 -6.26 3.41 -6.55
CA ILE A 26 -7.47 3.27 -5.75
C ILE A 26 -7.36 4.24 -4.60
N ASN A 27 -8.18 5.27 -4.64
CA ASN A 27 -8.31 6.25 -3.56
C ASN A 27 -9.77 6.30 -3.12
N LEU A 28 -10.05 5.73 -1.96
CA LEU A 28 -11.39 5.66 -1.39
C LEU A 28 -11.52 6.70 -0.27
N SER A 29 -12.28 7.75 -0.53
CA SER A 29 -12.61 8.74 0.50
C SER A 29 -13.51 8.17 1.60
N LEU A 30 -14.29 7.13 1.29
CA LEU A 30 -15.23 6.49 2.20
C LEU A 30 -15.05 4.97 2.23
N TYR A 31 -15.42 4.36 3.35
CA TYR A 31 -15.50 2.91 3.49
C TYR A 31 -16.47 2.32 2.45
N PRO A 32 -16.07 1.35 1.62
CA PRO A 32 -16.91 0.81 0.56
C PRO A 32 -18.07 -0.02 1.10
N GLU A 33 -19.18 -0.02 0.38
CA GLU A 33 -20.23 -1.01 0.58
C GLU A 33 -19.73 -2.38 0.10
N LEU A 34 -19.81 -3.37 0.97
CA LEU A 34 -19.38 -4.74 0.70
C LEU A 34 -20.56 -5.69 0.81
N VAL A 35 -20.83 -6.44 -0.24
CA VAL A 35 -21.94 -7.40 -0.37
C VAL A 35 -21.36 -8.81 -0.49
N PRO A 36 -21.92 -9.82 0.23
CA PRO A 36 -21.44 -11.19 0.12
C PRO A 36 -21.67 -11.76 -1.29
N VAL A 37 -20.67 -12.48 -1.80
CA VAL A 37 -20.81 -13.29 -3.01
C VAL A 37 -21.57 -14.58 -2.64
N PRO A 38 -22.76 -14.85 -3.20
CA PRO A 38 -23.56 -16.01 -2.84
C PRO A 38 -22.80 -17.33 -2.99
N GLY A 39 -22.75 -18.13 -1.92
CA GLY A 39 -22.04 -19.42 -1.90
C GLY A 39 -20.52 -19.32 -1.79
N TYR A 40 -19.97 -18.15 -1.48
CA TYR A 40 -18.53 -17.92 -1.27
C TYR A 40 -18.27 -17.19 0.04
N PRO A 41 -17.13 -17.43 0.72
CA PRO A 41 -16.77 -16.73 1.94
C PRO A 41 -16.12 -15.36 1.65
N VAL A 42 -16.56 -14.71 0.59
CA VAL A 42 -15.98 -13.48 0.02
C VAL A 42 -17.05 -12.42 -0.11
N TYR A 43 -16.66 -11.16 0.09
CA TYR A 43 -17.47 -10.00 -0.24
C TYR A 43 -16.88 -9.28 -1.46
N TYR A 44 -17.72 -8.60 -2.22
CA TYR A 44 -17.30 -7.72 -3.30
C TYR A 44 -17.91 -6.33 -3.14
N ALA A 45 -17.35 -5.33 -3.80
CA ALA A 45 -17.86 -3.95 -3.76
C ALA A 45 -18.62 -3.63 -5.07
N PRO A 46 -19.98 -3.75 -5.10
CA PRO A 46 -20.75 -3.63 -6.33
C PRO A 46 -20.75 -2.22 -6.94
N ARG A 47 -20.54 -1.19 -6.12
CA ARG A 47 -20.56 0.23 -6.54
C ARG A 47 -19.17 0.78 -6.89
N MET A 48 -18.13 -0.03 -6.75
CA MET A 48 -16.78 0.41 -7.08
C MET A 48 -16.46 0.12 -8.55
N GLU A 49 -15.74 1.04 -9.17
CA GLU A 49 -15.16 0.83 -10.50
C GLU A 49 -13.78 0.13 -10.41
N ALA A 50 -13.69 -0.89 -9.58
CA ALA A 50 -12.51 -1.69 -9.37
C ALA A 50 -12.90 -3.14 -9.04
N ASN A 51 -12.03 -4.10 -9.33
CA ASN A 51 -12.19 -5.48 -8.90
C ASN A 51 -11.75 -5.58 -7.43
N TYR A 52 -12.68 -5.27 -6.55
CA TYR A 52 -12.44 -5.07 -5.12
C TYR A 52 -13.21 -6.08 -4.29
N PHE A 53 -12.50 -6.82 -3.47
CA PHE A 53 -13.03 -7.93 -2.69
C PHE A 53 -12.54 -7.86 -1.23
N PHE A 54 -13.26 -8.54 -0.33
CA PHE A 54 -12.81 -8.76 1.04
C PHE A 54 -12.92 -10.24 1.36
N TYR A 55 -11.81 -10.82 1.82
CA TYR A 55 -11.74 -12.22 2.20
C TYR A 55 -10.85 -12.40 3.42
N ASP A 56 -11.38 -13.13 4.41
CA ASP A 56 -10.67 -13.65 5.59
C ASP A 56 -9.85 -12.59 6.35
N GLY A 57 -10.34 -11.34 6.41
CA GLY A 57 -9.71 -10.24 7.15
C GLY A 57 -8.85 -9.30 6.31
N LEU A 58 -8.65 -9.57 5.02
CA LEU A 58 -7.93 -8.69 4.10
C LEU A 58 -8.80 -8.25 2.92
N TYR A 59 -8.52 -7.05 2.44
CA TYR A 59 -9.00 -6.55 1.16
C TYR A 59 -8.09 -7.04 0.04
N TRP A 60 -8.70 -7.34 -1.10
CA TRP A 60 -8.04 -7.86 -2.29
C TRP A 60 -8.48 -7.05 -3.50
N VAL A 61 -7.52 -6.62 -4.30
CA VAL A 61 -7.79 -5.87 -5.54
C VAL A 61 -7.07 -6.53 -6.69
N TYR A 62 -7.79 -6.66 -7.82
CA TYR A 62 -7.17 -7.09 -9.07
C TYR A 62 -7.19 -5.96 -10.08
N GLN A 63 -6.01 -5.47 -10.44
CA GLN A 63 -5.82 -4.35 -11.35
C GLN A 63 -4.50 -4.49 -12.11
N GLY A 64 -4.50 -4.17 -13.42
CA GLY A 64 -3.30 -4.22 -14.24
C GLY A 64 -2.60 -5.58 -14.19
N ASP A 65 -3.37 -6.66 -14.27
CA ASP A 65 -2.89 -8.05 -14.22
C ASP A 65 -2.17 -8.46 -12.92
N THR A 66 -2.39 -7.71 -11.86
CA THR A 66 -1.73 -7.91 -10.57
C THR A 66 -2.75 -7.93 -9.45
N TRP A 67 -2.57 -8.88 -8.52
CA TRP A 67 -3.28 -8.90 -7.25
C TRP A 67 -2.58 -8.03 -6.20
N TYR A 68 -3.38 -7.36 -5.42
CA TYR A 68 -2.93 -6.56 -4.27
C TYR A 68 -3.74 -6.93 -3.04
N SER A 69 -3.14 -6.81 -1.87
CA SER A 69 -3.82 -7.02 -0.60
C SER A 69 -3.54 -5.89 0.39
N SER A 70 -4.50 -5.64 1.28
CA SER A 70 -4.38 -4.68 2.37
C SER A 70 -5.22 -5.08 3.57
N SER A 71 -4.79 -4.74 4.78
CA SER A 71 -5.61 -4.85 6.00
C SER A 71 -6.53 -3.64 6.20
N TRP A 72 -6.40 -2.60 5.38
CA TRP A 72 -7.20 -1.39 5.42
C TRP A 72 -7.86 -1.12 4.07
N TYR A 73 -9.09 -0.60 4.10
CA TYR A 73 -9.93 -0.47 2.89
C TYR A 73 -9.35 0.44 1.79
N ASN A 74 -8.49 1.38 2.15
CA ASN A 74 -7.84 2.29 1.20
C ASN A 74 -6.31 2.11 1.14
N GLY A 75 -5.81 0.91 1.46
CA GLY A 75 -4.37 0.64 1.44
C GLY A 75 -3.67 0.96 2.77
N PRO A 76 -2.34 0.87 2.82
CA PRO A 76 -1.44 0.63 1.70
C PRO A 76 -1.63 -0.74 1.04
N TRP A 77 -1.37 -0.77 -0.26
CA TRP A 77 -1.53 -1.97 -1.06
C TRP A 77 -0.21 -2.70 -1.24
N TRP A 78 -0.24 -4.00 -1.05
CA TRP A 78 0.91 -4.87 -1.19
C TRP A 78 0.68 -5.87 -2.31
N ILE A 79 1.65 -6.01 -3.21
CA ILE A 79 1.58 -6.97 -4.32
C ILE A 79 1.46 -8.38 -3.75
N ALA A 80 0.51 -9.13 -4.28
CA ALA A 80 0.34 -10.55 -4.04
C ALA A 80 0.60 -11.32 -5.34
N ARG A 81 1.68 -12.10 -5.37
CA ARG A 81 1.98 -12.94 -6.52
C ARG A 81 0.89 -14.00 -6.70
N PRO A 82 0.61 -14.45 -7.94
CA PRO A 82 -0.45 -15.43 -8.22
C PRO A 82 -0.39 -16.71 -7.38
N GLU A 83 0.83 -17.12 -6.99
CA GLU A 83 1.04 -18.32 -6.17
C GLU A 83 0.55 -18.16 -4.73
N VAL A 84 0.47 -16.93 -4.24
CA VAL A 84 0.08 -16.61 -2.86
C VAL A 84 -1.24 -15.83 -2.76
N VAL A 85 -2.08 -15.90 -3.79
CA VAL A 85 -3.47 -15.43 -3.71
C VAL A 85 -4.33 -16.54 -3.09
N PRO A 86 -5.19 -16.25 -2.10
CA PRO A 86 -6.05 -17.26 -1.49
C PRO A 86 -6.97 -17.96 -2.51
N VAL A 87 -7.18 -19.24 -2.31
CA VAL A 87 -7.97 -20.04 -3.26
C VAL A 87 -9.39 -19.52 -3.42
N PHE A 88 -10.03 -19.07 -2.34
CA PHE A 88 -11.39 -18.50 -2.43
C PHE A 88 -11.44 -17.16 -3.18
N VAL A 89 -10.36 -16.37 -3.17
CA VAL A 89 -10.25 -15.16 -3.98
C VAL A 89 -10.11 -15.53 -5.46
N LEU A 90 -9.31 -16.53 -5.79
CA LEU A 90 -9.17 -17.03 -7.17
C LEU A 90 -10.47 -17.63 -7.73
N ARG A 91 -11.33 -18.16 -6.85
CA ARG A 91 -12.60 -18.80 -7.22
C ARG A 91 -13.78 -17.82 -7.40
N ILE A 92 -13.61 -16.54 -7.18
CA ILE A 92 -14.67 -15.55 -7.36
C ILE A 92 -15.13 -15.59 -8.83
N PRO A 93 -16.45 -15.80 -9.08
CA PRO A 93 -16.94 -15.86 -10.46
C PRO A 93 -16.72 -14.55 -11.22
N VAL A 94 -16.49 -14.66 -12.53
CA VAL A 94 -16.20 -13.54 -13.44
C VAL A 94 -17.25 -12.42 -13.33
N GLY A 95 -18.51 -12.74 -13.11
CA GLY A 95 -19.61 -11.76 -12.99
C GLY A 95 -19.49 -10.78 -11.82
N TYR A 96 -18.63 -11.08 -10.81
CA TYR A 96 -18.36 -10.17 -9.68
C TYR A 96 -17.17 -9.24 -9.89
N TYR A 97 -16.46 -9.38 -11.01
CA TYR A 97 -15.41 -8.45 -11.41
C TYR A 97 -16.06 -7.22 -12.06
N ARG A 98 -15.90 -6.05 -11.45
CA ARG A 98 -16.53 -4.79 -11.91
C ARG A 98 -15.79 -4.18 -13.11
N ARG A 99 -14.48 -4.44 -13.20
CA ARG A 99 -13.61 -4.11 -14.35
C ARG A 99 -12.86 -5.37 -14.78
N PRO A 100 -13.56 -6.33 -15.41
CA PRO A 100 -12.91 -7.55 -15.87
C PRO A 100 -11.85 -7.22 -16.92
N PRO A 101 -10.67 -7.88 -16.84
CA PRO A 101 -9.65 -7.75 -17.88
C PRO A 101 -10.18 -8.16 -19.24
N VAL A 102 -9.56 -7.64 -20.32
CA VAL A 102 -9.99 -7.94 -21.71
C VAL A 102 -9.98 -9.44 -22.01
N TYR A 103 -9.02 -10.18 -21.43
CA TYR A 103 -8.89 -11.62 -21.65
C TYR A 103 -9.99 -12.45 -20.92
N PHE A 104 -10.82 -11.83 -20.04
CA PHE A 104 -12.03 -12.50 -19.53
C PHE A 104 -13.16 -12.58 -20.57
N ARG A 105 -13.00 -11.93 -21.71
CA ARG A 105 -14.04 -11.94 -22.76
C ARG A 105 -14.36 -13.36 -23.22
N GLY A 106 -15.63 -13.71 -23.20
CA GLY A 106 -16.11 -15.06 -23.55
C GLY A 106 -16.03 -16.09 -22.43
N TRP A 107 -15.54 -15.72 -21.24
CA TRP A 107 -15.60 -16.60 -20.08
C TRP A 107 -16.98 -16.55 -19.42
N ARG A 108 -17.36 -17.65 -18.81
CA ARG A 108 -18.66 -17.76 -18.14
C ARG A 108 -18.69 -16.86 -16.91
N SER A 109 -19.78 -16.07 -16.76
CA SER A 109 -19.95 -15.14 -15.65
C SER A 109 -20.17 -15.83 -14.30
N ASP A 110 -20.70 -17.05 -14.31
CA ASP A 110 -21.00 -17.88 -13.11
C ASP A 110 -19.86 -18.82 -12.69
N ALA A 111 -18.75 -18.77 -13.41
CA ALA A 111 -17.56 -19.59 -13.16
C ALA A 111 -16.34 -18.73 -12.79
N PRO A 112 -15.37 -19.30 -12.06
CA PRO A 112 -14.07 -18.64 -11.82
C PRO A 112 -13.36 -18.29 -13.12
N PRO A 113 -12.51 -17.25 -13.12
CA PRO A 113 -11.60 -16.97 -14.23
C PRO A 113 -10.71 -18.17 -14.55
N ARG A 114 -10.28 -18.31 -15.78
CA ARG A 114 -9.41 -19.39 -16.23
C ARG A 114 -7.95 -19.07 -15.96
N TRP A 115 -7.60 -18.97 -14.68
CA TRP A 115 -6.25 -18.56 -14.25
C TRP A 115 -5.14 -19.46 -14.79
N GLY A 116 -5.39 -20.78 -14.95
CA GLY A 116 -4.42 -21.71 -15.53
C GLY A 116 -4.08 -21.38 -16.98
N GLU A 117 -5.08 -20.97 -17.78
CA GLU A 117 -4.85 -20.50 -19.15
C GLU A 117 -4.04 -19.19 -19.16
N HIS A 118 -4.32 -18.29 -18.22
CA HIS A 118 -3.71 -16.97 -18.16
C HIS A 118 -2.27 -17.00 -17.61
N TRP A 119 -2.04 -17.67 -16.48
CA TRP A 119 -0.72 -17.74 -15.85
C TRP A 119 0.11 -18.95 -16.27
N GLY A 120 -0.46 -19.84 -17.11
CA GLY A 120 0.23 -20.93 -17.74
C GLY A 120 0.31 -22.20 -16.89
N ARG A 121 0.78 -23.27 -17.58
CA ARG A 121 0.80 -24.64 -17.04
C ARG A 121 1.66 -24.80 -15.79
N ASP A 122 2.72 -24.01 -15.65
CA ASP A 122 3.60 -24.10 -14.48
C ASP A 122 2.91 -23.60 -13.22
N TRP A 123 2.15 -22.52 -13.32
CA TRP A 123 1.31 -22.04 -12.25
C TRP A 123 0.22 -23.06 -11.91
N GLU A 124 -0.48 -23.57 -12.90
CA GLU A 124 -1.54 -24.54 -12.72
C GLU A 124 -1.07 -25.81 -12.01
N ARG A 125 0.12 -26.35 -12.37
CA ARG A 125 0.72 -27.49 -11.68
C ARG A 125 1.01 -27.18 -10.20
N ARG A 126 1.55 -26.02 -9.89
CA ARG A 126 1.83 -25.58 -8.50
C ARG A 126 0.58 -25.33 -7.68
N ARG A 127 -0.53 -25.00 -8.35
CA ARG A 127 -1.84 -24.70 -7.73
C ARG A 127 -2.88 -25.76 -8.04
N THR A 128 -2.47 -27.00 -8.30
CA THR A 128 -3.37 -28.12 -8.63
C THR A 128 -4.55 -28.20 -7.66
N GLY A 129 -5.78 -28.32 -8.19
CA GLY A 129 -7.00 -28.40 -7.40
C GLY A 129 -7.54 -27.06 -6.87
N TRP A 130 -6.94 -25.93 -7.24
CA TRP A 130 -7.44 -24.61 -6.85
C TRP A 130 -8.90 -24.37 -7.29
N ASP A 131 -9.31 -24.94 -8.41
CA ASP A 131 -10.64 -24.86 -9.03
C ASP A 131 -11.62 -25.92 -8.52
N LYS A 132 -11.13 -26.95 -7.80
CA LYS A 132 -11.91 -28.07 -7.29
C LYS A 132 -12.23 -27.89 -5.83
N TRP A 133 -13.51 -27.89 -5.46
CA TRP A 133 -13.94 -27.70 -4.09
C TRP A 133 -15.35 -28.21 -3.82
N ASN A 134 -15.59 -28.60 -2.59
CA ASN A 134 -16.93 -28.95 -2.14
C ASN A 134 -17.67 -27.68 -1.72
N ARG A 135 -18.71 -27.30 -2.46
CA ARG A 135 -19.51 -26.12 -2.17
C ARG A 135 -20.32 -26.22 -0.87
N SER A 136 -20.60 -27.42 -0.38
CA SER A 136 -21.29 -27.60 0.89
C SER A 136 -20.43 -27.36 2.13
N SER A 137 -19.09 -27.34 1.97
CA SER A 137 -18.12 -27.12 3.06
C SER A 137 -17.47 -25.72 3.04
N VAL A 138 -18.18 -24.73 2.50
CA VAL A 138 -17.71 -23.33 2.46
C VAL A 138 -17.68 -22.75 3.87
N PRO A 139 -16.57 -22.18 4.32
CA PRO A 139 -16.52 -21.50 5.61
C PRO A 139 -17.41 -20.25 5.60
N LYS A 140 -17.91 -19.89 6.78
CA LYS A 140 -18.62 -18.60 6.92
C LYS A 140 -17.70 -17.44 6.54
N PRO A 141 -18.21 -16.40 5.86
CA PRO A 141 -17.44 -15.19 5.59
C PRO A 141 -16.87 -14.59 6.88
N ALA A 142 -15.68 -13.97 6.79
CA ALA A 142 -15.11 -13.21 7.90
C ALA A 142 -16.01 -11.99 8.23
N PRO A 143 -16.12 -11.58 9.49
CA PRO A 143 -16.82 -10.35 9.83
C PRO A 143 -16.14 -9.16 9.15
N LEU A 144 -16.93 -8.21 8.66
CA LEU A 144 -16.37 -6.99 8.07
C LEU A 144 -15.75 -6.09 9.15
N PRO A 145 -14.62 -5.45 8.90
CA PRO A 145 -13.98 -4.51 9.84
C PRO A 145 -14.69 -3.15 9.83
N VAL A 146 -15.95 -3.13 10.25
CA VAL A 146 -16.84 -1.95 10.20
C VAL A 146 -16.31 -0.76 11.00
N TYR A 147 -15.42 -0.98 11.96
CA TYR A 147 -14.74 0.09 12.70
C TYR A 147 -13.97 1.04 11.77
N GLN A 148 -13.54 0.57 10.59
CA GLN A 148 -12.80 1.39 9.63
C GLN A 148 -13.66 2.52 9.02
N ARG A 149 -14.99 2.46 9.14
CA ARG A 149 -15.90 3.52 8.67
C ARG A 149 -15.65 4.88 9.32
N GLN A 150 -15.18 4.89 10.57
CA GLN A 150 -14.85 6.13 11.28
C GLN A 150 -13.57 6.81 10.79
N TYR A 151 -12.75 6.08 10.04
CA TYR A 151 -11.48 6.55 9.49
C TYR A 151 -11.61 6.86 8.01
N SER A 152 -12.35 7.91 7.66
CA SER A 152 -12.57 8.31 6.26
C SER A 152 -11.98 9.70 5.98
N GLY A 153 -11.59 9.96 4.72
CA GLY A 153 -10.99 11.23 4.31
C GLY A 153 -9.72 11.53 5.12
N ASP A 154 -9.64 12.74 5.66
CA ASP A 154 -8.47 13.23 6.42
C ASP A 154 -8.19 12.46 7.72
N ARG A 155 -9.16 11.68 8.20
CA ARG A 155 -9.01 10.81 9.37
C ARG A 155 -8.41 9.46 9.05
N TYR A 156 -8.06 9.19 7.78
CA TYR A 156 -7.44 7.93 7.41
C TYR A 156 -6.09 7.78 8.11
N PRO A 157 -5.85 6.67 8.85
CA PRO A 157 -4.66 6.56 9.70
C PRO A 157 -3.40 6.41 8.86
N ARG A 158 -2.30 6.96 9.36
CA ARG A 158 -0.97 6.74 8.79
C ARG A 158 -0.58 5.27 8.95
N LEU A 159 0.36 4.80 8.12
CA LEU A 159 0.78 3.41 8.08
C LEU A 159 1.15 2.84 9.46
N GLU A 160 1.92 3.59 10.25
CA GLU A 160 2.35 3.20 11.59
C GLU A 160 1.20 3.07 12.60
N GLN A 161 0.09 3.76 12.39
CA GLN A 161 -1.10 3.72 13.23
C GLN A 161 -2.05 2.57 12.87
N GLN A 162 -1.98 2.09 11.63
CA GLN A 162 -2.94 1.14 11.09
C GLN A 162 -2.91 -0.21 11.81
N HIS A 163 -1.72 -0.77 12.04
CA HIS A 163 -1.59 -2.06 12.71
C HIS A 163 -2.07 -2.03 14.18
N PRO A 164 -1.65 -1.07 15.02
CA PRO A 164 -2.18 -0.95 16.39
C PRO A 164 -3.70 -0.79 16.42
N LEU A 165 -4.27 0.10 15.60
CA LEU A 165 -5.71 0.31 15.53
C LEU A 165 -6.45 -0.95 15.09
N HIS A 166 -5.93 -1.64 14.07
CA HIS A 166 -6.53 -2.88 13.58
C HIS A 166 -6.53 -3.96 14.67
N SER A 167 -5.42 -4.19 15.34
CA SER A 167 -5.31 -5.22 16.38
C SER A 167 -6.19 -4.95 17.62
N GLN A 168 -6.45 -3.67 17.95
CA GLN A 168 -7.34 -3.28 19.03
C GLN A 168 -8.83 -3.45 18.66
N GLN A 169 -9.21 -3.10 17.43
CA GLN A 169 -10.59 -2.98 16.99
C GLN A 169 -11.12 -4.23 16.29
N TYR A 170 -10.24 -5.06 15.73
CA TYR A 170 -10.60 -6.22 14.92
C TYR A 170 -9.95 -7.49 15.46
N ARG A 171 -10.68 -8.23 16.30
CA ARG A 171 -10.17 -9.44 16.97
C ARG A 171 -10.27 -10.73 16.12
N TYR A 172 -10.75 -10.61 14.90
CA TYR A 172 -10.85 -11.75 14.01
C TYR A 172 -9.47 -12.27 13.63
N GLN A 173 -9.29 -13.59 13.69
CA GLN A 173 -8.06 -14.25 13.27
C GLN A 173 -8.30 -14.94 11.92
N PRO A 174 -7.53 -14.61 10.88
CA PRO A 174 -7.65 -15.27 9.59
C PRO A 174 -7.50 -16.77 9.69
N ARG A 175 -8.35 -17.51 8.99
CA ARG A 175 -8.35 -18.98 8.95
C ARG A 175 -7.46 -19.52 7.85
N ASP A 176 -7.38 -18.83 6.72
CA ASP A 176 -6.53 -19.18 5.60
C ASP A 176 -5.05 -18.91 5.93
N THR A 177 -4.20 -19.91 5.70
CA THR A 177 -2.77 -19.84 6.01
C THR A 177 -2.07 -18.76 5.20
N VAL A 178 -2.47 -18.60 3.93
CA VAL A 178 -1.93 -17.57 3.02
C VAL A 178 -2.30 -16.18 3.52
N VAL A 179 -3.56 -15.99 3.95
CA VAL A 179 -4.00 -14.69 4.51
C VAL A 179 -3.25 -14.37 5.79
N ARG A 180 -3.06 -15.35 6.69
CA ARG A 180 -2.25 -15.15 7.91
C ARG A 180 -0.82 -14.72 7.61
N GLN A 181 -0.22 -15.30 6.57
CA GLN A 181 1.13 -14.92 6.15
C GLN A 181 1.16 -13.47 5.65
N HIS A 182 0.27 -13.10 4.74
CA HIS A 182 0.15 -11.72 4.25
C HIS A 182 -0.05 -10.72 5.38
N TYR A 183 -0.93 -11.03 6.32
CA TYR A 183 -1.20 -10.17 7.47
C TYR A 183 0.06 -9.94 8.33
N ARG A 184 0.81 -11.00 8.65
CA ARG A 184 2.06 -10.92 9.41
C ARG A 184 3.13 -10.10 8.67
N GLU A 185 3.25 -10.30 7.36
CA GLU A 185 4.19 -9.54 6.54
C GLU A 185 3.85 -8.05 6.49
N GLN A 186 2.57 -7.69 6.35
CA GLN A 186 2.10 -6.31 6.38
C GLN A 186 2.37 -5.67 7.75
N ALA A 187 2.07 -6.36 8.84
CA ALA A 187 2.33 -5.91 10.20
C ALA A 187 3.83 -5.65 10.45
N ALA A 188 4.69 -6.59 10.04
CA ALA A 188 6.14 -6.46 10.18
C ALA A 188 6.70 -5.27 9.38
N ARG A 189 6.15 -4.99 8.20
CA ARG A 189 6.55 -3.84 7.38
C ARG A 189 6.11 -2.52 7.99
N SER A 190 4.89 -2.45 8.50
CA SER A 190 4.38 -1.26 9.20
C SER A 190 5.22 -0.90 10.42
N ALA A 191 5.76 -1.90 11.13
CA ALA A 191 6.61 -1.69 12.30
C ALA A 191 8.03 -1.20 11.95
N ARG A 192 8.55 -1.49 10.76
CA ARG A 192 9.91 -1.11 10.33
C ARG A 192 10.01 0.30 9.77
N THR A 193 8.93 0.88 9.30
CA THR A 193 8.91 2.19 8.62
C THR A 193 9.40 3.37 9.48
N PRO A 194 9.22 3.46 10.80
CA PRO A 194 9.73 4.56 11.63
C PRO A 194 11.26 4.59 11.78
N ALA A 195 11.91 3.43 11.84
CA ALA A 195 13.35 3.33 12.12
C ALA A 195 14.24 3.85 10.97
N GLN A 196 13.81 3.71 9.72
CA GLN A 196 14.59 4.15 8.55
C GLN A 196 14.53 5.65 8.28
N ARG A 197 13.47 6.36 8.73
CA ARG A 197 13.40 7.82 8.57
C ARG A 197 14.27 8.58 9.58
N GLY A 198 14.51 8.03 10.76
CA GLY A 198 15.40 8.61 11.77
C GLY A 198 16.88 8.64 11.32
N ASP A 199 17.33 7.60 10.65
CA ASP A 199 18.73 7.45 10.24
C ASP A 199 19.09 8.30 9.00
N GLN A 200 18.16 8.50 8.06
CA GLN A 200 18.41 9.34 6.89
C GLN A 200 18.37 10.84 7.21
N GLY A 201 17.58 11.26 8.20
CA GLY A 201 17.55 12.65 8.69
C GLY A 201 18.78 13.04 9.48
N ALA A 202 19.39 12.11 10.21
CA ALA A 202 20.61 12.36 10.98
C ALA A 202 21.87 12.46 10.11
N LEU A 203 21.90 11.76 8.98
CA LEU A 203 23.04 11.80 8.05
C LEU A 203 23.04 13.06 7.14
N GLN A 204 21.89 13.68 6.91
CA GLN A 204 21.80 14.93 6.13
C GLN A 204 22.06 16.20 6.95
N GLN A 205 21.91 16.17 8.28
CA GLN A 205 22.24 17.33 9.14
C GLN A 205 23.70 17.43 9.54
N GLY A 206 24.53 16.45 9.20
CA GLY A 206 25.96 16.41 9.55
C GLY A 206 26.93 17.05 8.56
N SER A 207 26.51 17.41 7.34
CA SER A 207 27.41 17.88 6.28
C SER A 207 27.41 19.39 6.01
N ASP A 208 26.58 20.19 6.72
CA ASP A 208 26.52 21.64 6.47
C ASP A 208 27.17 22.49 7.59
N ARG A 209 28.05 21.93 8.41
CA ARG A 209 28.91 22.73 9.28
C ARG A 209 30.27 22.95 8.63
N GLN A 210 30.36 23.91 7.69
CA GLN A 210 31.61 24.55 7.32
C GLN A 210 32.03 25.53 8.44
N PRO A 211 33.30 25.54 8.86
CA PRO A 211 33.78 26.50 9.83
C PRO A 211 33.83 27.90 9.17
N HIS A 212 33.10 28.83 9.75
CA HIS A 212 33.24 30.24 9.45
C HIS A 212 34.65 30.70 9.85
N GLN A 213 35.48 31.02 8.86
CA GLN A 213 36.69 31.84 9.04
C GLN A 213 36.27 33.28 9.14
N GLU A 214 36.60 33.94 10.24
CA GLU A 214 36.51 35.41 10.41
C GLU A 214 37.47 36.12 9.48
N PRO A 215 37.06 37.21 8.80
CA PRO A 215 37.99 38.10 8.14
C PRO A 215 38.50 39.19 9.09
N PRO A 216 39.76 39.69 8.92
CA PRO A 216 40.38 40.64 9.85
C PRO A 216 39.83 42.06 9.69
N ARG A 217 39.76 42.76 10.84
CA ARG A 217 39.44 44.17 10.96
C ARG A 217 40.47 45.03 10.23
N GLY A 218 40.00 45.82 9.26
CA GLY A 218 40.72 46.94 8.66
C GLY A 218 40.01 48.27 8.97
N GLN A 219 40.75 49.20 9.55
CA GLN A 219 40.38 50.57 9.89
C GLN A 219 40.30 51.44 8.62
N GLY A 220 39.45 52.50 8.60
CA GLY A 220 39.57 53.62 7.67
C GLY A 220 38.27 54.38 7.47
N GLN A 221 38.05 55.40 8.22
CA GLN A 221 37.75 56.82 7.99
C GLN A 221 36.93 57.19 6.74
N GLY A 222 35.88 57.98 6.94
CA GLY A 222 35.78 59.26 6.25
C GLY A 222 34.45 59.55 5.53
N GLN A 223 33.72 60.54 6.07
CA GLN A 223 33.00 61.66 5.38
C GLN A 223 31.79 61.31 4.50
N GLU A 224 30.64 61.74 4.89
CA GLU A 224 29.94 63.06 4.71
C GLU A 224 29.04 63.17 3.47
N LYS A 225 27.79 63.62 3.81
CA LYS A 225 26.87 64.49 3.05
C LYS A 225 25.97 63.97 1.93
N GLY A 226 24.70 64.38 2.10
CA GLY A 226 23.80 64.85 1.06
C GLY A 226 22.40 64.14 1.16
N ARG A 227 21.45 64.68 1.91
CA ARG A 227 20.36 65.62 1.57
C ARG A 227 19.56 65.29 0.27
N GLY A 228 18.24 65.26 0.46
CA GLY A 228 17.17 65.47 -0.50
C GLY A 228 16.06 64.44 -0.31
N ARG A 229 14.96 64.69 0.41
CA ARG A 229 13.76 65.52 0.12
C ARG A 229 13.14 65.09 -1.22
N ASP A 230 11.97 64.69 -1.28
CA ASP A 230 10.61 65.13 -1.12
C ASP A 230 9.67 64.11 -1.81
N GLU A 231 8.55 63.83 -1.19
CA GLU A 231 7.16 64.15 -1.62
C GLU A 231 6.76 63.55 -2.99
N GLU A 232 5.61 63.00 -3.23
CA GLU A 232 4.22 63.24 -2.87
C GLU A 232 3.31 62.15 -3.51
N ARG A 233 2.25 61.76 -2.82
CA ARG A 233 0.83 61.76 -3.19
C ARG A 233 0.32 61.12 -4.49
N GLY A 234 -0.79 60.49 -4.29
CA GLY A 234 -1.93 60.38 -5.20
C GLY A 234 -2.51 59.00 -5.27
N ARG A 235 -3.53 58.62 -4.49
CA ARG A 235 -4.98 58.78 -4.74
C ARG A 235 -5.41 58.38 -6.15
N GLU A 236 -6.23 57.47 -6.29
CA GLU A 236 -7.69 57.35 -6.42
C GLU A 236 -8.05 56.18 -7.33
N ARG A 237 -8.92 55.30 -6.85
CA ARG A 237 -10.35 55.16 -7.13
C ARG A 237 -10.77 54.49 -8.45
N ASN A 238 -11.62 53.54 -8.27
CA ASN A 238 -12.82 53.14 -9.05
C ASN A 238 -12.66 52.34 -10.35
N ARG A 239 -13.12 51.21 -10.39
CA ARG A 239 -14.48 50.68 -10.72
C ARG A 239 -14.51 49.17 -10.65
#